data_793d4d763408fab4b62d0da81822a920
#
_entry.id   793d4d763408fab4b62d0da81822a920
#
_cell.length_a   1.000
_cell.length_b   1.000
_cell.length_c   1.000
_cell.angle_alpha   90.00
_cell.angle_beta   90.00
_cell.angle_gamma   90.00
#
_symmetry.space_group_name_H-M   'P 1'
#
loop_
_entity.id
_entity.type
_entity.pdbx_description
1 polymer ?
#
loop_
_entity_poly.entity_id
_entity_poly.type
_entity_poly.pdbx_seq_one_letter_code
_entity_poly.pdbx_strand_id
1 'polypeptide(L)'
;MSEKTNIATLDYLNEYDPAIGNAMTDELKRQRRNLELIASENIVSPAVMAAMGSLLTNKYAEGYPGKRYYGGCQCVDVVEEIARQRACELFGAEHANVQPHSGAQANTAVYFAMLNPGDTVMGMNLNEGGHLTHGSPVNISGKYFNFVPYGVDPETHRIDYDKVLEIANECKPKMIVAGASAYPRIIDFAKLREIADAVGAYLMVDMAHIAGLVAAGVHPNPVPYCEFVTTTTHKTLRGPRGGLILCREEFAKQIDKAIFPGTQGGPLMHIIAAKAVCFGEALKPEFKEYGKKIVSNCKALADGLLKRGNKLVSGGTDNHVLLMDLRDTDVTGKELEARLDDCYITVNKNTIPGEPRSPFVTSGVRIGTAAVTTRGLNEEDMDKIAEYITLVLNDYENSKEKVRAGVEEICKKYPLYE
;
A
#
# COMPACT_ATOMS: atom_id res chain seq x y z
N MET A 1 8.05 20.16 -32.26
CA MET A 1 8.60 18.80 -32.17
C MET A 1 8.40 18.38 -30.73
N SER A 2 7.61 17.33 -30.46
CA SER A 2 7.45 16.80 -29.11
C SER A 2 8.80 16.28 -28.63
N GLU A 3 9.23 16.66 -27.42
CA GLU A 3 10.39 16.02 -26.77
C GLU A 3 10.13 14.52 -26.67
N LYS A 4 11.08 13.70 -27.15
CA LYS A 4 10.99 12.25 -26.98
C LYS A 4 11.04 11.94 -25.48
N THR A 5 10.07 11.17 -25.00
CA THR A 5 9.92 10.88 -23.58
C THR A 5 10.76 9.69 -23.09
N ASN A 6 11.40 8.95 -24.02
CA ASN A 6 12.03 7.64 -23.80
C ASN A 6 11.06 6.52 -23.37
N ILE A 7 9.75 6.78 -23.43
CA ILE A 7 8.70 5.81 -23.22
C ILE A 7 7.95 5.64 -24.55
N ALA A 8 8.27 4.61 -25.30
CA ALA A 8 7.75 4.41 -26.67
C ALA A 8 6.21 4.45 -26.74
N THR A 9 5.51 3.93 -25.73
CA THR A 9 4.04 3.96 -25.67
C THR A 9 3.51 5.39 -25.51
N LEU A 10 4.20 6.25 -24.76
CA LEU A 10 3.81 7.63 -24.56
C LEU A 10 4.10 8.46 -25.81
N ASP A 11 5.22 8.24 -26.47
CA ASP A 11 5.54 8.90 -27.74
C ASP A 11 4.48 8.55 -28.80
N TYR A 12 4.06 7.30 -28.89
CA TYR A 12 2.95 6.89 -29.77
C TYR A 12 1.64 7.57 -29.42
N LEU A 13 1.27 7.69 -28.12
CA LEU A 13 0.05 8.34 -27.70
C LEU A 13 0.06 9.85 -27.97
N ASN A 14 1.21 10.51 -27.87
CA ASN A 14 1.35 11.92 -28.23
C ASN A 14 1.04 12.21 -29.72
N GLU A 15 1.30 11.22 -30.58
CA GLU A 15 0.98 11.33 -32.01
C GLU A 15 -0.46 10.92 -32.31
N TYR A 16 -0.97 9.87 -31.66
CA TYR A 16 -2.28 9.28 -31.96
C TYR A 16 -3.45 10.01 -31.30
N ASP A 17 -3.30 10.37 -30.01
CA ASP A 17 -4.27 11.16 -29.22
C ASP A 17 -3.53 12.23 -28.42
N PRO A 18 -3.24 13.39 -28.99
CA PRO A 18 -2.46 14.43 -28.34
C PRO A 18 -3.06 14.95 -27.03
N ALA A 19 -4.39 14.87 -26.83
CA ALA A 19 -5.03 15.33 -25.61
C ALA A 19 -4.62 14.43 -24.41
N ILE A 20 -4.69 13.14 -24.59
CA ILE A 20 -4.28 12.15 -23.57
C ILE A 20 -2.75 12.08 -23.49
N GLY A 21 -2.06 12.06 -24.62
CA GLY A 21 -0.59 12.01 -24.65
C GLY A 21 0.06 13.18 -23.91
N ASN A 22 -0.42 14.41 -24.13
CA ASN A 22 0.07 15.59 -23.42
C ASN A 22 -0.19 15.52 -21.91
N ALA A 23 -1.39 15.10 -21.47
CA ALA A 23 -1.70 14.97 -20.05
C ALA A 23 -0.79 13.93 -19.35
N MET A 24 -0.52 12.79 -20.02
CA MET A 24 0.39 11.79 -19.52
C MET A 24 1.86 12.27 -19.53
N THR A 25 2.24 13.06 -20.52
CA THR A 25 3.58 13.69 -20.58
C THR A 25 3.76 14.69 -19.43
N ASP A 26 2.74 15.45 -19.10
CA ASP A 26 2.79 16.41 -17.97
C ASP A 26 2.86 15.67 -16.64
N GLU A 27 2.17 14.53 -16.48
CA GLU A 27 2.32 13.68 -15.29
C GLU A 27 3.75 13.08 -15.20
N LEU A 28 4.34 12.65 -16.31
CA LEU A 28 5.73 12.18 -16.31
C LEU A 28 6.70 13.30 -15.88
N LYS A 29 6.48 14.54 -16.37
CA LYS A 29 7.28 15.70 -15.93
C LYS A 29 7.11 15.95 -14.43
N ARG A 30 5.88 15.87 -13.91
CA ARG A 30 5.61 15.99 -12.48
C ARG A 30 6.37 14.93 -11.69
N GLN A 31 6.27 13.65 -12.06
CA GLN A 31 6.97 12.55 -11.38
C GLN A 31 8.49 12.71 -11.44
N ARG A 32 9.05 13.19 -12.54
CA ARG A 32 10.47 13.46 -12.69
C ARG A 32 10.95 14.60 -11.79
N ARG A 33 10.13 15.64 -11.63
CA ARG A 33 10.44 16.85 -10.84
C ARG A 33 10.24 16.64 -9.35
N ASN A 34 9.17 15.92 -8.95
CA ASN A 34 8.76 15.81 -7.56
C ASN A 34 9.46 14.65 -6.82
N LEU A 35 9.65 14.82 -5.53
CA LEU A 35 9.94 13.72 -4.59
C LEU A 35 8.60 13.09 -4.16
N GLU A 36 8.37 11.85 -4.56
CA GLU A 36 7.17 11.10 -4.22
C GLU A 36 7.34 10.42 -2.86
N LEU A 37 6.68 10.95 -1.84
CA LEU A 37 6.74 10.46 -0.46
C LEU A 37 5.36 9.99 0.05
N ILE A 38 4.38 9.80 -0.82
CA ILE A 38 3.13 9.13 -0.44
C ILE A 38 3.43 7.66 -0.15
N ALA A 39 3.15 7.22 1.08
CA ALA A 39 3.52 5.88 1.56
C ALA A 39 2.85 4.73 0.79
N SER A 40 1.75 5.00 0.09
CA SER A 40 1.00 4.03 -0.73
C SER A 40 1.35 4.07 -2.22
N GLU A 41 2.38 4.83 -2.62
CA GLU A 41 2.82 4.93 -4.01
C GLU A 41 4.20 4.32 -4.22
N ASN A 42 4.44 3.93 -5.48
CA ASN A 42 5.72 3.40 -5.93
C ASN A 42 5.89 3.60 -7.43
N ILE A 43 7.08 3.33 -7.92
CA ILE A 43 7.47 3.46 -9.32
C ILE A 43 7.67 2.05 -9.88
N VAL A 44 6.81 1.65 -10.82
CA VAL A 44 6.87 0.32 -11.43
C VAL A 44 7.99 0.21 -12.47
N SER A 45 8.46 -0.99 -12.72
CA SER A 45 9.43 -1.25 -13.78
C SER A 45 8.81 -1.07 -15.18
N PRO A 46 9.63 -0.79 -16.22
CA PRO A 46 9.15 -0.79 -17.60
C PRO A 46 8.51 -2.12 -18.02
N ALA A 47 8.96 -3.25 -17.47
CA ALA A 47 8.41 -4.57 -17.77
C ALA A 47 6.97 -4.73 -17.23
N VAL A 48 6.70 -4.22 -16.04
CA VAL A 48 5.34 -4.17 -15.46
C VAL A 48 4.43 -3.30 -16.34
N MET A 49 4.88 -2.10 -16.75
CA MET A 49 4.11 -1.22 -17.64
C MET A 49 3.82 -1.89 -19.00
N ALA A 50 4.80 -2.56 -19.60
CA ALA A 50 4.65 -3.26 -20.88
C ALA A 50 3.60 -4.39 -20.78
N ALA A 51 3.57 -5.14 -19.68
CA ALA A 51 2.58 -6.17 -19.46
C ALA A 51 1.17 -5.58 -19.29
N MET A 52 1.04 -4.45 -18.59
CA MET A 52 -0.24 -3.74 -18.42
C MET A 52 -0.82 -3.22 -19.74
N GLY A 53 0.02 -2.75 -20.66
CA GLY A 53 -0.37 -2.26 -21.99
C GLY A 53 -0.46 -3.35 -23.06
N SER A 54 -0.59 -4.63 -22.68
CA SER A 54 -0.51 -5.75 -23.63
C SER A 54 -1.87 -6.11 -24.26
N LEU A 55 -1.78 -6.91 -25.34
CA LEU A 55 -2.93 -7.45 -26.07
C LEU A 55 -3.84 -8.36 -25.21
N LEU A 56 -3.41 -8.76 -24.01
CA LEU A 56 -4.19 -9.58 -23.11
C LEU A 56 -5.46 -8.88 -22.60
N THR A 57 -5.55 -7.54 -22.73
CA THR A 57 -6.78 -6.77 -22.50
C THR A 57 -7.96 -7.22 -23.37
N ASN A 58 -7.68 -7.83 -24.54
CA ASN A 58 -8.70 -8.28 -25.49
C ASN A 58 -9.40 -9.59 -25.05
N LYS A 59 -8.80 -10.33 -24.08
CA LYS A 59 -9.25 -11.68 -23.76
C LYS A 59 -10.23 -11.73 -22.58
N TYR A 60 -11.44 -12.20 -22.82
CA TYR A 60 -12.42 -12.51 -21.77
C TYR A 60 -12.17 -13.90 -21.21
N ALA A 61 -11.96 -14.01 -19.87
CA ALA A 61 -11.50 -15.25 -19.24
C ALA A 61 -12.21 -15.54 -17.90
N GLU A 62 -13.54 -15.42 -17.84
CA GLU A 62 -14.33 -15.81 -16.66
C GLU A 62 -14.07 -17.25 -16.24
N GLY A 63 -14.00 -17.49 -14.94
CA GLY A 63 -13.59 -18.75 -14.35
C GLY A 63 -12.10 -18.77 -14.01
N TYR A 64 -11.49 -19.95 -14.01
CA TYR A 64 -10.12 -20.19 -13.56
C TYR A 64 -9.34 -21.04 -14.56
N PRO A 65 -8.01 -21.11 -14.54
CA PRO A 65 -7.22 -21.95 -15.42
C PRO A 65 -7.77 -23.38 -15.54
N GLY A 66 -7.95 -23.84 -16.78
CA GLY A 66 -8.53 -25.14 -17.09
C GLY A 66 -10.03 -25.28 -16.86
N LYS A 67 -10.70 -24.25 -16.30
CA LYS A 67 -12.15 -24.23 -16.00
C LYS A 67 -12.76 -22.88 -16.38
N ARG A 68 -12.53 -22.44 -17.61
CA ARG A 68 -13.07 -21.17 -18.13
C ARG A 68 -14.47 -21.36 -18.73
N TYR A 69 -15.25 -20.29 -18.67
CA TYR A 69 -16.55 -20.21 -19.34
C TYR A 69 -16.43 -19.90 -20.83
N TYR A 70 -15.25 -19.45 -21.30
CA TYR A 70 -14.99 -19.06 -22.69
C TYR A 70 -13.88 -19.89 -23.31
N GLY A 71 -13.95 -20.11 -24.63
CA GLY A 71 -12.88 -20.72 -25.40
C GLY A 71 -11.69 -19.81 -25.61
N GLY A 72 -10.56 -20.36 -26.08
CA GLY A 72 -9.37 -19.59 -26.42
C GLY A 72 -8.54 -19.10 -25.23
N CYS A 73 -8.67 -19.72 -24.06
CA CYS A 73 -8.01 -19.28 -22.83
C CYS A 73 -6.67 -19.98 -22.54
N GLN A 74 -6.21 -20.89 -23.40
CA GLN A 74 -5.02 -21.71 -23.16
C GLN A 74 -3.76 -20.90 -22.86
N CYS A 75 -3.60 -19.71 -23.48
CA CYS A 75 -2.43 -18.85 -23.22
C CYS A 75 -2.58 -18.03 -21.93
N VAL A 76 -3.77 -17.48 -21.68
CA VAL A 76 -4.01 -16.71 -20.45
C VAL A 76 -4.08 -17.59 -19.21
N ASP A 77 -4.43 -18.88 -19.36
CA ASP A 77 -4.34 -19.87 -18.28
C ASP A 77 -2.89 -20.01 -17.79
N VAL A 78 -1.93 -20.09 -18.72
CA VAL A 78 -0.50 -20.12 -18.37
C VAL A 78 -0.08 -18.85 -17.62
N VAL A 79 -0.54 -17.68 -18.07
CA VAL A 79 -0.21 -16.40 -17.41
C VAL A 79 -0.77 -16.35 -15.97
N GLU A 80 -2.02 -16.74 -15.79
CA GLU A 80 -2.64 -16.72 -14.45
C GLU A 80 -2.00 -17.75 -13.53
N GLU A 81 -1.69 -18.93 -14.04
CA GLU A 81 -1.03 -19.98 -13.25
C GLU A 81 0.37 -19.57 -12.81
N ILE A 82 1.16 -18.92 -13.68
CA ILE A 82 2.47 -18.34 -13.31
C ILE A 82 2.29 -17.29 -12.19
N ALA A 83 1.28 -16.43 -12.28
CA ALA A 83 1.03 -15.42 -11.26
C ALA A 83 0.67 -16.07 -9.91
N ARG A 84 -0.19 -17.08 -9.90
CA ARG A 84 -0.58 -17.83 -8.70
C ARG A 84 0.59 -18.54 -8.05
N GLN A 85 1.39 -19.29 -8.83
CA GLN A 85 2.57 -20.02 -8.34
C GLN A 85 3.60 -19.07 -7.74
N ARG A 86 3.92 -17.97 -8.43
CA ARG A 86 4.86 -16.95 -7.92
C ARG A 86 4.35 -16.28 -6.65
N ALA A 87 3.06 -16.02 -6.52
CA ALA A 87 2.48 -15.44 -5.31
C ALA A 87 2.59 -16.42 -4.14
N CYS A 88 2.28 -17.71 -4.35
CA CYS A 88 2.44 -18.74 -3.33
C CYS A 88 3.91 -18.91 -2.91
N GLU A 89 4.83 -18.95 -3.87
CA GLU A 89 6.28 -19.05 -3.60
C GLU A 89 6.80 -17.84 -2.82
N LEU A 90 6.40 -16.62 -3.23
CA LEU A 90 6.88 -15.36 -2.65
C LEU A 90 6.51 -15.21 -1.17
N PHE A 91 5.31 -15.64 -0.80
CA PHE A 91 4.77 -15.45 0.55
C PHE A 91 4.68 -16.74 1.38
N GLY A 92 4.96 -17.90 0.79
CA GLY A 92 4.82 -19.19 1.46
C GLY A 92 3.36 -19.59 1.70
N ALA A 93 2.45 -19.20 0.80
CA ALA A 93 1.03 -19.50 0.91
C ALA A 93 0.65 -20.81 0.20
N GLU A 94 -0.39 -21.48 0.68
CA GLU A 94 -0.91 -22.72 0.10
C GLU A 94 -1.75 -22.44 -1.16
N HIS A 95 -2.51 -21.34 -1.16
CA HIS A 95 -3.36 -20.91 -2.29
C HIS A 95 -3.28 -19.41 -2.51
N ALA A 96 -3.38 -19.00 -3.77
CA ALA A 96 -3.42 -17.61 -4.19
C ALA A 96 -4.52 -17.36 -5.22
N ASN A 97 -5.34 -16.32 -5.01
CA ASN A 97 -6.24 -15.78 -6.01
C ASN A 97 -5.71 -14.41 -6.48
N VAL A 98 -5.33 -14.33 -7.76
CA VAL A 98 -4.72 -13.14 -8.37
C VAL A 98 -5.71 -12.27 -9.14
N GLN A 99 -6.99 -12.63 -9.15
CA GLN A 99 -8.04 -11.92 -9.90
C GLN A 99 -8.59 -10.65 -9.26
N PRO A 100 -8.48 -10.37 -7.93
CA PRO A 100 -9.01 -9.13 -7.37
C PRO A 100 -8.49 -7.90 -8.10
N HIS A 101 -9.42 -7.00 -8.50
CA HIS A 101 -9.08 -5.76 -9.22
C HIS A 101 -8.43 -4.73 -8.31
N SER A 102 -8.67 -4.79 -7.00
CA SER A 102 -8.09 -3.91 -5.99
C SER A 102 -7.98 -4.60 -4.63
N GLY A 103 -7.22 -4.01 -3.69
CA GLY A 103 -7.20 -4.47 -2.31
C GLY A 103 -8.58 -4.40 -1.64
N ALA A 104 -9.36 -3.36 -1.92
CA ALA A 104 -10.72 -3.23 -1.40
C ALA A 104 -11.62 -4.40 -1.86
N GLN A 105 -11.52 -4.82 -3.12
CA GLN A 105 -12.27 -5.98 -3.62
C GLN A 105 -11.74 -7.29 -3.05
N ALA A 106 -10.44 -7.42 -2.82
CA ALA A 106 -9.87 -8.57 -2.12
C ALA A 106 -10.45 -8.71 -0.71
N ASN A 107 -10.47 -7.63 0.07
CA ASN A 107 -11.08 -7.62 1.40
C ASN A 107 -12.59 -7.95 1.35
N THR A 108 -13.32 -7.32 0.45
CA THR A 108 -14.76 -7.57 0.26
C THR A 108 -15.05 -9.03 -0.09
N ALA A 109 -14.21 -9.66 -0.92
CA ALA A 109 -14.39 -11.06 -1.29
C ALA A 109 -14.16 -12.01 -0.10
N VAL A 110 -13.17 -11.73 0.77
CA VAL A 110 -12.97 -12.52 2.00
C VAL A 110 -14.17 -12.36 2.93
N TYR A 111 -14.67 -11.14 3.13
CA TYR A 111 -15.87 -10.91 3.94
C TYR A 111 -17.08 -11.65 3.36
N PHE A 112 -17.29 -11.54 2.05
CA PHE A 112 -18.40 -12.22 1.36
C PHE A 112 -18.31 -13.74 1.45
N ALA A 113 -17.10 -14.31 1.44
CA ALA A 113 -16.88 -15.74 1.56
C ALA A 113 -17.19 -16.28 2.96
N MET A 114 -16.86 -15.50 4.01
CA MET A 114 -16.74 -16.03 5.37
C MET A 114 -17.80 -15.49 6.34
N LEU A 115 -18.48 -14.39 5.99
CA LEU A 115 -19.37 -13.67 6.88
C LEU A 115 -20.77 -13.53 6.29
N ASN A 116 -21.75 -13.37 7.16
CA ASN A 116 -23.12 -12.96 6.81
C ASN A 116 -23.29 -11.46 7.17
N PRO A 117 -24.20 -10.74 6.47
CA PRO A 117 -24.55 -9.38 6.85
C PRO A 117 -24.92 -9.28 8.33
N GLY A 118 -24.35 -8.29 9.03
CA GLY A 118 -24.57 -8.08 10.47
C GLY A 118 -23.62 -8.85 11.39
N ASP A 119 -22.79 -9.75 10.87
CA ASP A 119 -21.78 -10.42 11.69
C ASP A 119 -20.80 -9.40 12.30
N THR A 120 -20.37 -9.67 13.54
CA THR A 120 -19.39 -8.84 14.23
C THR A 120 -17.99 -9.12 13.73
N VAL A 121 -17.28 -8.05 13.37
CA VAL A 121 -15.89 -8.08 12.90
C VAL A 121 -15.09 -7.08 13.72
N MET A 122 -13.85 -7.40 14.05
CA MET A 122 -12.96 -6.47 14.73
C MET A 122 -11.90 -5.96 13.77
N GLY A 123 -11.63 -4.64 13.75
CA GLY A 123 -10.66 -4.02 12.86
C GLY A 123 -9.97 -2.82 13.49
N MET A 124 -8.81 -2.43 12.96
CA MET A 124 -8.09 -1.27 13.46
C MET A 124 -8.87 0.02 13.18
N ASN A 125 -8.95 0.90 14.19
CA ASN A 125 -9.60 2.20 14.10
C ASN A 125 -9.03 3.04 12.96
N LEU A 126 -9.91 3.59 12.12
CA LEU A 126 -9.53 4.41 10.96
C LEU A 126 -8.66 5.62 11.36
N ASN A 127 -8.98 6.29 12.47
CA ASN A 127 -8.23 7.46 12.94
C ASN A 127 -6.86 7.11 13.54
N GLU A 128 -6.60 5.82 13.78
CA GLU A 128 -5.37 5.33 14.40
C GLU A 128 -4.54 4.46 13.44
N GLY A 129 -4.86 4.53 12.16
CA GLY A 129 -4.09 3.90 11.09
C GLY A 129 -4.81 2.81 10.31
N GLY A 130 -6.07 2.47 10.65
CA GLY A 130 -6.88 1.50 9.90
C GLY A 130 -7.15 1.92 8.46
N HIS A 131 -7.63 0.98 7.65
CA HIS A 131 -8.04 1.25 6.27
C HIS A 131 -9.57 1.41 6.19
N LEU A 132 -10.07 2.14 5.17
CA LEU A 132 -11.52 2.33 4.95
C LEU A 132 -12.29 1.00 4.91
N THR A 133 -11.72 -0.04 4.33
CA THR A 133 -12.33 -1.38 4.23
C THR A 133 -12.28 -2.17 5.55
N HIS A 134 -11.74 -1.61 6.62
CA HIS A 134 -11.74 -2.20 7.96
C HIS A 134 -12.85 -1.62 8.85
N GLY A 135 -14.03 -1.38 8.27
CA GLY A 135 -15.23 -1.00 9.01
C GLY A 135 -15.62 0.47 8.98
N SER A 136 -15.05 1.28 8.07
CA SER A 136 -15.51 2.67 7.92
C SER A 136 -17.01 2.72 7.59
N PRO A 137 -17.82 3.58 8.28
CA PRO A 137 -19.27 3.68 8.04
C PRO A 137 -19.66 4.08 6.62
N VAL A 138 -18.76 4.70 5.88
CA VAL A 138 -19.00 5.08 4.47
C VAL A 138 -18.60 3.99 3.49
N ASN A 139 -17.93 2.94 3.97
CA ASN A 139 -17.49 1.80 3.16
C ASN A 139 -18.48 0.64 3.27
N ILE A 140 -18.48 -0.24 2.26
CA ILE A 140 -19.31 -1.45 2.25
C ILE A 140 -19.08 -2.31 3.50
N SER A 141 -17.85 -2.38 4.02
CA SER A 141 -17.52 -3.13 5.23
C SER A 141 -18.31 -2.66 6.45
N GLY A 142 -18.31 -1.35 6.74
CA GLY A 142 -19.06 -0.79 7.86
C GLY A 142 -20.58 -0.69 7.63
N LYS A 143 -21.05 -0.84 6.37
CA LYS A 143 -22.48 -0.86 6.05
C LYS A 143 -23.11 -2.24 6.19
N TYR A 144 -22.36 -3.30 5.92
CA TYR A 144 -22.87 -4.68 5.90
C TYR A 144 -22.55 -5.46 7.16
N PHE A 145 -21.47 -5.10 7.88
CA PHE A 145 -21.00 -5.82 9.06
C PHE A 145 -20.94 -4.90 10.27
N ASN A 146 -21.05 -5.50 11.45
CA ASN A 146 -20.89 -4.79 12.73
C ASN A 146 -19.41 -4.72 13.10
N PHE A 147 -18.71 -3.68 12.67
CA PHE A 147 -17.29 -3.50 12.99
C PHE A 147 -17.10 -2.85 14.38
N VAL A 148 -16.34 -3.54 15.21
CA VAL A 148 -15.86 -3.04 16.51
C VAL A 148 -14.39 -2.65 16.38
N PRO A 149 -14.03 -1.37 16.58
CA PRO A 149 -12.65 -0.93 16.40
C PRO A 149 -11.77 -1.32 17.60
N TYR A 150 -10.51 -1.70 17.30
CA TYR A 150 -9.41 -1.64 18.26
C TYR A 150 -8.44 -0.53 17.85
N GLY A 151 -7.68 -0.03 18.81
CA GLY A 151 -6.79 1.11 18.59
C GLY A 151 -5.38 0.89 19.08
N VAL A 152 -4.70 1.99 19.33
CA VAL A 152 -3.36 2.03 19.91
C VAL A 152 -3.42 2.60 21.31
N ASP A 153 -2.43 2.28 22.12
CA ASP A 153 -2.24 2.91 23.42
C ASP A 153 -2.03 4.42 23.27
N PRO A 154 -2.71 5.27 24.03
CA PRO A 154 -2.70 6.72 23.84
C PRO A 154 -1.37 7.40 24.17
N GLU A 155 -0.48 6.77 24.94
CA GLU A 155 0.82 7.33 25.32
C GLU A 155 1.92 6.88 24.35
N THR A 156 1.94 5.60 24.01
CA THR A 156 2.99 5.01 23.18
C THR A 156 2.65 5.02 21.69
N HIS A 157 1.38 5.20 21.35
CA HIS A 157 0.82 5.06 19.99
C HIS A 157 1.15 3.70 19.34
N ARG A 158 1.24 2.64 20.16
CA ARG A 158 1.45 1.26 19.72
C ARG A 158 0.23 0.42 20.00
N ILE A 159 0.02 -0.63 19.23
CA ILE A 159 -1.08 -1.59 19.45
C ILE A 159 -0.88 -2.23 20.84
N ASP A 160 -1.89 -2.09 21.68
CA ASP A 160 -1.97 -2.77 22.98
C ASP A 160 -2.73 -4.09 22.79
N TYR A 161 -1.99 -5.19 22.71
CA TYR A 161 -2.57 -6.51 22.46
C TYR A 161 -3.43 -7.04 23.61
N ASP A 162 -3.18 -6.61 24.85
CA ASP A 162 -4.01 -6.97 26.00
C ASP A 162 -5.39 -6.28 25.88
N LYS A 163 -5.41 -5.02 25.46
CA LYS A 163 -6.65 -4.30 25.15
C LYS A 163 -7.39 -4.88 23.95
N VAL A 164 -6.66 -5.33 22.92
CA VAL A 164 -7.24 -6.04 21.76
C VAL A 164 -7.94 -7.32 22.24
N LEU A 165 -7.32 -8.10 23.12
CA LEU A 165 -7.91 -9.33 23.71
C LEU A 165 -9.16 -9.01 24.55
N GLU A 166 -9.12 -7.95 25.38
CA GLU A 166 -10.29 -7.49 26.15
C GLU A 166 -11.48 -7.20 25.23
N ILE A 167 -11.28 -6.36 24.20
CA ILE A 167 -12.32 -6.01 23.21
C ILE A 167 -12.83 -7.27 22.49
N ALA A 168 -11.94 -8.17 22.08
CA ALA A 168 -12.31 -9.42 21.42
C ALA A 168 -13.18 -10.31 22.32
N ASN A 169 -12.86 -10.39 23.61
CA ASN A 169 -13.65 -11.13 24.59
C ASN A 169 -15.06 -10.53 24.81
N GLU A 170 -15.17 -9.21 24.77
CA GLU A 170 -16.46 -8.51 24.92
C GLU A 170 -17.34 -8.68 23.68
N CYS A 171 -16.81 -8.44 22.47
CA CYS A 171 -17.61 -8.42 21.26
C CYS A 171 -17.73 -9.77 20.53
N LYS A 172 -16.90 -10.76 20.88
CA LYS A 172 -16.89 -12.11 20.29
C LYS A 172 -16.99 -12.07 18.76
N PRO A 173 -16.00 -11.46 18.06
CA PRO A 173 -16.06 -11.29 16.61
C PRO A 173 -15.96 -12.64 15.89
N LYS A 174 -16.57 -12.76 14.71
CA LYS A 174 -16.33 -13.88 13.80
C LYS A 174 -15.01 -13.78 13.07
N MET A 175 -14.52 -12.55 12.88
CA MET A 175 -13.24 -12.28 12.21
C MET A 175 -12.53 -11.09 12.87
N ILE A 176 -11.23 -11.22 13.03
CA ILE A 176 -10.34 -10.12 13.38
C ILE A 176 -9.56 -9.73 12.13
N VAL A 177 -9.63 -8.45 11.75
CA VAL A 177 -8.90 -7.87 10.62
C VAL A 177 -7.74 -7.06 11.14
N ALA A 178 -6.54 -7.48 10.83
CA ALA A 178 -5.30 -6.77 11.14
C ALA A 178 -4.70 -6.14 9.87
N GLY A 179 -3.76 -5.22 10.07
CA GLY A 179 -3.14 -4.44 9.01
C GLY A 179 -3.52 -2.97 9.12
N ALA A 180 -2.68 -2.12 8.57
CA ALA A 180 -2.82 -0.68 8.71
C ALA A 180 -2.32 0.09 7.49
N SER A 181 -2.88 1.27 7.28
CA SER A 181 -2.46 2.23 6.24
C SER A 181 -1.47 3.29 6.77
N ALA A 182 -1.44 3.51 8.09
CA ALA A 182 -0.64 4.55 8.73
C ALA A 182 -0.13 4.13 10.12
N TYR A 183 0.38 2.91 10.23
CA TYR A 183 0.99 2.41 11.46
C TYR A 183 2.48 2.16 11.23
N PRO A 184 3.38 2.94 11.87
CA PRO A 184 4.80 2.91 11.56
C PRO A 184 5.60 1.84 12.31
N ARG A 185 4.94 0.93 13.04
CA ARG A 185 5.59 -0.10 13.85
C ARG A 185 5.31 -1.51 13.33
N ILE A 186 6.09 -2.48 13.82
CA ILE A 186 5.87 -3.89 13.54
C ILE A 186 4.54 -4.34 14.17
N ILE A 187 3.77 -5.14 13.42
CA ILE A 187 2.57 -5.82 13.91
C ILE A 187 2.93 -7.24 14.31
N ASP A 188 2.56 -7.64 15.52
CA ASP A 188 2.79 -8.98 16.04
C ASP A 188 1.62 -9.91 15.64
N PHE A 189 1.81 -10.63 14.54
CA PHE A 189 0.79 -11.54 14.02
C PHE A 189 0.60 -12.79 14.87
N ALA A 190 1.64 -13.21 15.62
CA ALA A 190 1.54 -14.35 16.54
C ALA A 190 0.60 -14.03 17.71
N LYS A 191 0.74 -12.84 18.30
CA LYS A 191 -0.20 -12.38 19.35
C LYS A 191 -1.63 -12.23 18.84
N LEU A 192 -1.80 -11.71 17.62
CA LEU A 192 -3.14 -11.62 17.01
C LEU A 192 -3.75 -13.00 16.75
N ARG A 193 -2.94 -14.01 16.40
CA ARG A 193 -3.40 -15.38 16.29
C ARG A 193 -3.87 -15.93 17.62
N GLU A 194 -3.09 -15.76 18.69
CA GLU A 194 -3.48 -16.16 20.05
C GLU A 194 -4.82 -15.52 20.47
N ILE A 195 -5.01 -14.24 20.17
CA ILE A 195 -6.26 -13.51 20.47
C ILE A 195 -7.42 -14.11 19.67
N ALA A 196 -7.24 -14.34 18.37
CA ALA A 196 -8.29 -14.90 17.52
C ALA A 196 -8.67 -16.31 17.96
N ASP A 197 -7.70 -17.13 18.34
CA ASP A 197 -7.93 -18.49 18.88
C ASP A 197 -8.72 -18.44 20.19
N ALA A 198 -8.39 -17.51 21.08
CA ALA A 198 -9.05 -17.37 22.38
C ALA A 198 -10.57 -17.08 22.24
N VAL A 199 -11.00 -16.45 21.15
CA VAL A 199 -12.41 -16.11 20.90
C VAL A 199 -13.05 -16.93 19.78
N GLY A 200 -12.30 -17.83 19.13
CA GLY A 200 -12.78 -18.68 18.02
C GLY A 200 -13.04 -17.89 16.73
N ALA A 201 -12.31 -16.80 16.49
CA ALA A 201 -12.44 -15.95 15.33
C ALA A 201 -11.46 -16.34 14.21
N TYR A 202 -11.84 -16.10 12.94
CA TYR A 202 -10.88 -16.08 11.85
C TYR A 202 -9.92 -14.91 12.01
N LEU A 203 -8.65 -15.08 11.61
CA LEU A 203 -7.69 -13.99 11.49
C LEU A 203 -7.46 -13.68 10.01
N MET A 204 -7.76 -12.46 9.62
CA MET A 204 -7.45 -11.90 8.31
C MET A 204 -6.42 -10.79 8.47
N VAL A 205 -5.37 -10.81 7.65
CA VAL A 205 -4.38 -9.72 7.62
C VAL A 205 -4.39 -9.04 6.26
N ASP A 206 -4.69 -7.75 6.23
CA ASP A 206 -4.44 -6.88 5.07
C ASP A 206 -3.01 -6.33 5.17
N MET A 207 -2.09 -6.97 4.44
CA MET A 207 -0.68 -6.56 4.42
C MET A 207 -0.35 -5.56 3.30
N ALA A 208 -1.35 -4.88 2.73
CA ALA A 208 -1.18 -4.05 1.53
C ALA A 208 -0.02 -3.05 1.63
N HIS A 209 0.15 -2.39 2.77
CA HIS A 209 1.24 -1.44 2.97
C HIS A 209 2.61 -2.09 3.11
N ILE A 210 2.68 -3.26 3.70
CA ILE A 210 3.94 -3.94 4.05
C ILE A 210 4.28 -5.12 3.14
N ALA A 211 3.47 -5.44 2.14
CA ALA A 211 3.63 -6.65 1.31
C ALA A 211 5.02 -6.77 0.68
N GLY A 212 5.59 -5.66 0.20
CA GLY A 212 6.96 -5.66 -0.32
C GLY A 212 8.02 -5.91 0.75
N LEU A 213 7.78 -5.45 1.98
CA LEU A 213 8.68 -5.68 3.12
C LEU A 213 8.59 -7.13 3.62
N VAL A 214 7.40 -7.72 3.60
CA VAL A 214 7.19 -9.15 3.88
C VAL A 214 7.89 -10.00 2.82
N ALA A 215 7.69 -9.70 1.53
CA ALA A 215 8.36 -10.37 0.41
C ALA A 215 9.90 -10.29 0.50
N ALA A 216 10.41 -9.15 0.96
CA ALA A 216 11.85 -8.94 1.18
C ALA A 216 12.39 -9.58 2.47
N GLY A 217 11.53 -10.09 3.35
CA GLY A 217 11.92 -10.69 4.63
C GLY A 217 12.36 -9.67 5.70
N VAL A 218 11.98 -8.40 5.57
CA VAL A 218 12.31 -7.32 6.53
C VAL A 218 11.14 -6.91 7.42
N HIS A 219 9.98 -7.54 7.25
CA HIS A 219 8.83 -7.49 8.13
C HIS A 219 8.32 -8.91 8.37
N PRO A 220 7.80 -9.26 9.57
CA PRO A 220 7.19 -10.56 9.82
C PRO A 220 6.14 -10.92 8.77
N ASN A 221 6.13 -12.18 8.35
CA ASN A 221 5.15 -12.71 7.39
C ASN A 221 3.87 -13.14 8.13
N PRO A 222 2.68 -12.61 7.77
CA PRO A 222 1.42 -12.99 8.40
C PRO A 222 0.90 -14.37 7.96
N VAL A 223 1.31 -14.88 6.79
CA VAL A 223 0.73 -16.10 6.18
C VAL A 223 0.70 -17.30 7.12
N PRO A 224 1.75 -17.61 7.91
CA PRO A 224 1.70 -18.75 8.82
C PRO A 224 0.67 -18.65 9.95
N TYR A 225 0.19 -17.45 10.25
CA TYR A 225 -0.70 -17.18 11.39
C TYR A 225 -2.16 -17.01 11.01
N CYS A 226 -2.47 -16.82 9.72
CA CYS A 226 -3.78 -16.36 9.28
C CYS A 226 -4.50 -17.41 8.43
N GLU A 227 -5.83 -17.37 8.44
CA GLU A 227 -6.65 -18.06 7.44
C GLU A 227 -6.59 -17.32 6.10
N PHE A 228 -6.59 -15.97 6.16
CA PHE A 228 -6.65 -15.11 4.97
C PHE A 228 -5.63 -13.99 5.07
N VAL A 229 -4.90 -13.77 3.98
CA VAL A 229 -4.04 -12.59 3.83
C VAL A 229 -4.40 -11.90 2.54
N THR A 230 -4.73 -10.62 2.62
CA THR A 230 -5.00 -9.79 1.44
C THR A 230 -3.90 -8.76 1.25
N THR A 231 -3.74 -8.30 0.02
CA THR A 231 -2.84 -7.20 -0.29
C THR A 231 -3.23 -6.47 -1.56
N THR A 232 -2.71 -5.26 -1.71
CA THR A 232 -2.53 -4.61 -3.01
C THR A 232 -1.19 -5.01 -3.61
N THR A 233 -1.04 -4.85 -4.92
CA THR A 233 0.21 -5.17 -5.62
C THR A 233 1.08 -3.94 -5.93
N HIS A 234 0.58 -2.72 -5.72
CA HIS A 234 1.17 -1.46 -6.23
C HIS A 234 1.83 -0.55 -5.19
N LYS A 235 1.96 -0.98 -3.92
CA LYS A 235 2.62 -0.19 -2.86
C LYS A 235 4.09 -0.63 -2.71
N THR A 236 4.50 -1.06 -1.52
CA THR A 236 5.87 -1.56 -1.32
C THR A 236 6.24 -2.75 -2.21
N LEU A 237 5.25 -3.52 -2.68
CA LEU A 237 5.47 -4.64 -3.61
C LEU A 237 5.84 -4.19 -5.04
N ARG A 238 5.63 -2.92 -5.38
CA ARG A 238 6.10 -2.28 -6.62
C ARG A 238 5.54 -2.90 -7.92
N GLY A 239 4.28 -3.34 -7.90
CA GLY A 239 3.60 -3.94 -9.04
C GLY A 239 2.48 -3.08 -9.64
N PRO A 240 1.66 -3.65 -10.53
CA PRO A 240 0.52 -2.96 -11.11
C PRO A 240 -0.54 -2.68 -10.03
N ARG A 241 -1.42 -1.72 -10.28
CA ARG A 241 -2.60 -1.52 -9.43
C ARG A 241 -3.51 -2.73 -9.52
N GLY A 242 -3.73 -3.38 -8.38
CA GLY A 242 -4.52 -4.61 -8.29
C GLY A 242 -4.54 -5.13 -6.85
N GLY A 243 -5.23 -6.25 -6.65
CA GLY A 243 -5.30 -6.97 -5.38
C GLY A 243 -4.85 -8.42 -5.50
N LEU A 244 -4.66 -9.06 -4.35
CA LEU A 244 -4.27 -10.45 -4.20
C LEU A 244 -4.90 -10.99 -2.91
N ILE A 245 -5.36 -12.24 -2.93
CA ILE A 245 -5.76 -12.99 -1.74
C ILE A 245 -4.88 -14.22 -1.65
N LEU A 246 -4.33 -14.45 -0.47
CA LEU A 246 -3.64 -15.68 -0.07
C LEU A 246 -4.48 -16.35 1.02
N CYS A 247 -4.59 -17.66 1.00
CA CYS A 247 -5.31 -18.38 2.05
C CYS A 247 -4.79 -19.80 2.22
N ARG A 248 -5.22 -20.46 3.30
CA ARG A 248 -5.01 -21.90 3.48
C ARG A 248 -5.82 -22.66 2.42
N GLU A 249 -5.33 -23.83 2.02
CA GLU A 249 -5.95 -24.65 0.95
C GLU A 249 -7.42 -25.00 1.25
N GLU A 250 -7.75 -25.22 2.51
CA GLU A 250 -9.13 -25.55 2.93
C GLU A 250 -10.17 -24.47 2.55
N PHE A 251 -9.75 -23.20 2.40
CA PHE A 251 -10.61 -22.07 2.03
C PHE A 251 -10.52 -21.69 0.54
N ALA A 252 -9.61 -22.31 -0.23
CA ALA A 252 -9.33 -21.97 -1.61
C ALA A 252 -10.60 -21.90 -2.48
N LYS A 253 -11.43 -22.95 -2.41
CA LYS A 253 -12.67 -23.04 -3.18
C LYS A 253 -13.69 -21.94 -2.81
N GLN A 254 -13.77 -21.57 -1.55
CA GLN A 254 -14.70 -20.54 -1.07
C GLN A 254 -14.23 -19.15 -1.53
N ILE A 255 -12.94 -18.87 -1.45
CA ILE A 255 -12.32 -17.61 -1.90
C ILE A 255 -12.45 -17.47 -3.42
N ASP A 256 -12.14 -18.52 -4.18
CA ASP A 256 -12.26 -18.48 -5.63
C ASP A 256 -13.71 -18.24 -6.06
N LYS A 257 -14.68 -18.89 -5.39
CA LYS A 257 -16.11 -18.68 -5.65
C LYS A 257 -16.57 -17.27 -5.25
N ALA A 258 -16.01 -16.70 -4.21
CA ALA A 258 -16.33 -15.35 -3.76
C ALA A 258 -15.82 -14.29 -4.74
N ILE A 259 -14.69 -14.52 -5.38
CA ILE A 259 -14.22 -13.67 -6.46
C ILE A 259 -15.07 -13.89 -7.70
N PHE A 260 -15.08 -15.08 -8.26
CA PHE A 260 -15.89 -15.39 -9.43
C PHE A 260 -16.76 -16.63 -9.18
N PRO A 261 -18.08 -16.52 -9.31
CA PRO A 261 -18.88 -15.38 -9.80
C PRO A 261 -19.37 -14.41 -8.70
N GLY A 262 -18.85 -14.49 -7.48
CA GLY A 262 -19.44 -13.83 -6.31
C GLY A 262 -19.40 -12.29 -6.37
N THR A 263 -18.21 -11.70 -6.56
CA THR A 263 -18.01 -10.25 -6.48
C THR A 263 -17.43 -9.62 -7.75
N GLN A 264 -16.92 -10.44 -8.67
CA GLN A 264 -16.33 -10.00 -9.95
C GLN A 264 -16.85 -10.87 -11.11
N GLY A 265 -16.73 -10.35 -12.35
CA GLY A 265 -16.87 -11.06 -13.61
C GLY A 265 -15.51 -11.36 -14.23
N GLY A 266 -15.29 -10.94 -15.50
CA GLY A 266 -14.05 -11.21 -16.24
C GLY A 266 -12.81 -10.61 -15.57
N PRO A 267 -11.77 -11.42 -15.36
CA PRO A 267 -10.51 -10.95 -14.79
C PRO A 267 -9.74 -10.06 -15.79
N LEU A 268 -8.92 -9.15 -15.26
CA LEU A 268 -8.06 -8.26 -16.05
C LEU A 268 -6.77 -9.00 -16.40
N MET A 269 -6.75 -9.76 -17.51
CA MET A 269 -5.63 -10.65 -17.84
C MET A 269 -4.31 -9.91 -18.08
N HIS A 270 -4.35 -8.69 -18.61
CA HIS A 270 -3.17 -7.82 -18.77
C HIS A 270 -2.62 -7.37 -17.40
N ILE A 271 -3.46 -7.14 -16.40
CA ILE A 271 -3.02 -6.84 -15.03
C ILE A 271 -2.49 -8.09 -14.33
N ILE A 272 -3.10 -9.26 -14.55
CA ILE A 272 -2.58 -10.53 -14.01
C ILE A 272 -1.18 -10.81 -14.58
N ALA A 273 -0.96 -10.56 -15.88
CA ALA A 273 0.36 -10.65 -16.48
C ALA A 273 1.37 -9.70 -15.80
N ALA A 274 0.97 -8.48 -15.55
CA ALA A 274 1.81 -7.51 -14.84
C ALA A 274 2.09 -7.91 -13.38
N LYS A 275 1.11 -8.53 -12.69
CA LYS A 275 1.32 -9.15 -11.36
C LYS A 275 2.35 -10.28 -11.44
N ALA A 276 2.26 -11.14 -12.46
CA ALA A 276 3.22 -12.22 -12.66
C ALA A 276 4.66 -11.68 -12.87
N VAL A 277 4.83 -10.59 -13.63
CA VAL A 277 6.10 -9.90 -13.78
C VAL A 277 6.59 -9.35 -12.44
N CYS A 278 5.74 -8.62 -11.73
CA CYS A 278 6.05 -8.04 -10.42
C CYS A 278 6.50 -9.11 -9.40
N PHE A 279 5.78 -10.22 -9.29
CA PHE A 279 6.15 -11.30 -8.38
C PHE A 279 7.48 -11.96 -8.78
N GLY A 280 7.73 -12.10 -10.10
CA GLY A 280 9.01 -12.56 -10.60
C GLY A 280 10.18 -11.62 -10.29
N GLU A 281 9.94 -10.30 -10.27
CA GLU A 281 10.94 -9.33 -9.80
C GLU A 281 11.14 -9.43 -8.28
N ALA A 282 10.06 -9.61 -7.51
CA ALA A 282 10.11 -9.70 -6.05
C ALA A 282 10.78 -10.98 -5.53
N LEU A 283 10.81 -12.05 -6.31
CA LEU A 283 11.54 -13.29 -6.00
C LEU A 283 13.07 -13.17 -6.18
N LYS A 284 13.55 -12.12 -6.83
CA LYS A 284 14.99 -11.92 -7.06
C LYS A 284 15.70 -11.39 -5.81
N PRO A 285 17.00 -11.74 -5.62
CA PRO A 285 17.79 -11.25 -4.48
C PRO A 285 17.83 -9.72 -4.35
N GLU A 286 17.82 -9.00 -5.46
CA GLU A 286 17.86 -7.53 -5.50
C GLU A 286 16.65 -6.90 -4.81
N PHE A 287 15.51 -7.60 -4.80
CA PHE A 287 14.32 -7.12 -4.11
C PHE A 287 14.47 -7.15 -2.58
N LYS A 288 15.24 -8.10 -2.04
CA LYS A 288 15.56 -8.14 -0.61
C LYS A 288 16.41 -6.93 -0.19
N GLU A 289 17.39 -6.55 -1.01
CA GLU A 289 18.20 -5.36 -0.77
C GLU A 289 17.35 -4.08 -0.89
N TYR A 290 16.45 -4.03 -1.86
CA TYR A 290 15.47 -2.94 -1.98
C TYR A 290 14.61 -2.80 -0.71
N GLY A 291 14.07 -3.90 -0.17
CA GLY A 291 13.27 -3.88 1.07
C GLY A 291 14.08 -3.38 2.28
N LYS A 292 15.31 -3.82 2.45
CA LYS A 292 16.22 -3.31 3.50
C LYS A 292 16.45 -1.82 3.35
N LYS A 293 16.66 -1.35 2.12
CA LYS A 293 16.91 0.06 1.84
C LYS A 293 15.69 0.95 2.07
N ILE A 294 14.47 0.45 1.82
CA ILE A 294 13.24 1.16 2.19
C ILE A 294 13.21 1.46 3.69
N VAL A 295 13.49 0.44 4.51
CA VAL A 295 13.45 0.57 5.97
C VAL A 295 14.57 1.48 6.48
N SER A 296 15.80 1.33 5.98
CA SER A 296 16.93 2.20 6.38
C SER A 296 16.69 3.65 5.98
N ASN A 297 16.17 3.91 4.79
CA ASN A 297 15.81 5.25 4.33
C ASN A 297 14.71 5.86 5.20
N CYS A 298 13.65 5.10 5.54
CA CYS A 298 12.57 5.61 6.38
C CYS A 298 13.06 5.93 7.79
N LYS A 299 13.95 5.09 8.34
CA LYS A 299 14.58 5.36 9.63
C LYS A 299 15.46 6.60 9.58
N ALA A 300 16.30 6.77 8.54
CA ALA A 300 17.14 7.95 8.38
C ALA A 300 16.31 9.23 8.26
N LEU A 301 15.20 9.19 7.53
CA LEU A 301 14.27 10.31 7.45
C LEU A 301 13.63 10.63 8.81
N ALA A 302 13.18 9.60 9.55
CA ALA A 302 12.62 9.76 10.88
C ALA A 302 13.64 10.37 11.86
N ASP A 303 14.87 9.83 11.91
CA ASP A 303 15.95 10.33 12.76
C ASP A 303 16.30 11.79 12.39
N GLY A 304 16.35 12.12 11.11
CA GLY A 304 16.59 13.48 10.61
C GLY A 304 15.50 14.46 11.02
N LEU A 305 14.23 14.06 11.00
CA LEU A 305 13.11 14.88 11.46
C LEU A 305 13.15 15.09 12.99
N LEU A 306 13.35 14.00 13.76
CA LEU A 306 13.45 14.06 15.23
C LEU A 306 14.63 14.96 15.67
N LYS A 307 15.79 14.83 15.04
CA LYS A 307 16.97 15.68 15.31
C LYS A 307 16.70 17.19 15.12
N ARG A 308 15.75 17.52 14.24
CA ARG A 308 15.33 18.90 13.96
C ARG A 308 14.12 19.34 14.80
N GLY A 309 13.76 18.56 15.83
CA GLY A 309 12.72 18.91 16.79
C GLY A 309 11.29 18.59 16.34
N ASN A 310 11.11 17.90 15.19
CA ASN A 310 9.78 17.46 14.79
C ASN A 310 9.30 16.30 15.65
N LYS A 311 7.98 16.17 15.84
CA LYS A 311 7.36 15.06 16.56
C LYS A 311 6.87 14.00 15.58
N LEU A 312 7.08 12.73 15.93
CA LEU A 312 6.59 11.58 15.18
C LEU A 312 5.70 10.71 16.05
N VAL A 313 4.58 10.28 15.49
CA VAL A 313 3.71 9.28 16.12
C VAL A 313 4.52 8.02 16.45
N SER A 314 4.33 7.48 17.64
CA SER A 314 5.08 6.36 18.23
C SER A 314 6.61 6.56 18.33
N GLY A 315 7.12 7.81 18.16
CA GLY A 315 8.53 8.14 18.31
C GLY A 315 9.44 7.63 17.19
N GLY A 316 8.93 7.30 16.00
CA GLY A 316 9.73 6.87 14.86
C GLY A 316 9.08 5.77 14.00
N THR A 317 9.88 4.96 13.32
CA THR A 317 9.39 3.92 12.41
C THR A 317 10.24 2.65 12.43
N ASP A 318 9.60 1.50 12.16
CA ASP A 318 10.22 0.19 11.96
C ASP A 318 10.02 -0.32 10.51
N ASN A 319 9.34 0.46 9.65
CA ASN A 319 8.97 0.04 8.29
C ASN A 319 9.16 1.16 7.25
N HIS A 320 8.31 1.26 6.23
CA HIS A 320 8.40 2.21 5.11
C HIS A 320 7.64 3.51 5.33
N VAL A 321 6.91 3.66 6.42
CA VAL A 321 6.04 4.80 6.70
C VAL A 321 6.37 5.44 8.03
N LEU A 322 6.29 6.75 8.10
CA LEU A 322 6.28 7.54 9.31
C LEU A 322 5.12 8.52 9.30
N LEU A 323 4.73 8.99 10.46
CA LEU A 323 3.61 9.91 10.63
C LEU A 323 4.08 11.09 11.49
N MET A 324 4.14 12.29 10.89
CA MET A 324 4.47 13.52 11.62
C MET A 324 3.26 13.93 12.47
N ASP A 325 3.52 14.37 13.70
CA ASP A 325 2.54 14.90 14.63
C ASP A 325 2.68 16.42 14.71
N LEU A 326 1.66 17.12 14.26
CA LEU A 326 1.61 18.59 14.17
C LEU A 326 0.69 19.21 15.22
N ARG A 327 0.26 18.46 16.27
CA ARG A 327 -0.67 18.99 17.29
C ARG A 327 -0.18 20.23 17.99
N ASP A 328 1.13 20.30 18.24
CA ASP A 328 1.77 21.40 18.95
C ASP A 328 2.32 22.49 18.01
N THR A 329 1.85 22.51 16.76
CA THR A 329 2.21 23.52 15.77
C THR A 329 0.98 24.30 15.31
N ASP A 330 1.19 25.53 14.82
CA ASP A 330 0.13 26.32 14.20
C ASP A 330 -0.26 25.81 12.80
N VAL A 331 0.57 24.94 12.22
CA VAL A 331 0.38 24.39 10.87
C VAL A 331 -0.45 23.10 10.93
N THR A 332 -1.46 23.02 10.10
CA THR A 332 -2.31 21.82 9.98
C THR A 332 -1.73 20.80 9.01
N GLY A 333 -2.19 19.54 9.08
CA GLY A 333 -1.80 18.52 8.10
C GLY A 333 -2.12 18.95 6.66
N LYS A 334 -3.32 19.52 6.44
CA LYS A 334 -3.73 20.06 5.12
C LYS A 334 -2.81 21.18 4.63
N GLU A 335 -2.40 22.05 5.53
CA GLU A 335 -1.56 23.19 5.18
C GLU A 335 -0.13 22.73 4.85
N LEU A 336 0.45 21.83 5.67
CA LEU A 336 1.78 21.29 5.39
C LEU A 336 1.79 20.46 4.09
N GLU A 337 0.76 19.66 3.83
CA GLU A 337 0.57 18.94 2.56
C GLU A 337 0.66 19.92 1.37
N ALA A 338 -0.10 21.03 1.41
CA ALA A 338 -0.13 22.02 0.34
C ALA A 338 1.22 22.75 0.17
N ARG A 339 1.89 23.15 1.26
CA ARG A 339 3.19 23.81 1.24
C ARG A 339 4.29 22.90 0.67
N LEU A 340 4.27 21.61 1.05
CA LEU A 340 5.23 20.62 0.55
C LEU A 340 5.00 20.34 -0.94
N ASP A 341 3.75 20.22 -1.38
CA ASP A 341 3.42 20.02 -2.80
C ASP A 341 3.90 21.20 -3.65
N ASP A 342 3.71 22.44 -3.17
CA ASP A 342 4.25 23.64 -3.80
C ASP A 342 5.79 23.64 -3.88
N CYS A 343 6.46 22.93 -2.95
CA CYS A 343 7.90 22.71 -2.94
C CYS A 343 8.35 21.43 -3.65
N TYR A 344 7.48 20.80 -4.45
CA TYR A 344 7.74 19.56 -5.19
C TYR A 344 8.01 18.33 -4.30
N ILE A 345 7.48 18.33 -3.08
CA ILE A 345 7.50 17.19 -2.15
C ILE A 345 6.07 16.71 -1.97
N THR A 346 5.75 15.56 -2.55
CA THR A 346 4.38 15.02 -2.55
C THR A 346 4.18 14.10 -1.36
N VAL A 347 3.25 14.47 -0.47
CA VAL A 347 2.86 13.73 0.74
C VAL A 347 1.33 13.73 0.86
N ASN A 348 0.77 13.11 1.89
CA ASN A 348 -0.65 13.28 2.20
C ASN A 348 -0.88 13.63 3.67
N LYS A 349 -1.86 14.53 3.92
CA LYS A 349 -2.39 14.74 5.25
C LYS A 349 -2.99 13.45 5.80
N ASN A 350 -2.90 13.26 7.11
CA ASN A 350 -3.40 12.06 7.79
C ASN A 350 -3.84 12.39 9.21
N THR A 351 -4.88 11.71 9.68
CA THR A 351 -5.24 11.74 11.11
C THR A 351 -4.14 11.10 11.95
N ILE A 352 -4.04 11.50 13.20
CA ILE A 352 -3.13 10.92 14.18
C ILE A 352 -3.93 10.33 15.35
N PRO A 353 -3.38 9.43 16.17
CA PRO A 353 -4.05 8.94 17.37
C PRO A 353 -4.44 10.09 18.28
N GLY A 354 -5.70 10.12 18.72
CA GLY A 354 -6.24 11.23 19.51
C GLY A 354 -6.46 12.53 18.70
N GLU A 355 -6.74 12.43 17.43
CA GLU A 355 -6.90 13.56 16.47
C GLU A 355 -7.85 14.65 16.98
N PRO A 356 -7.36 15.89 17.26
CA PRO A 356 -8.19 16.97 17.76
C PRO A 356 -8.93 17.76 16.66
N ARG A 357 -8.49 17.62 15.38
CA ARG A 357 -9.02 18.36 14.24
C ARG A 357 -9.94 17.49 13.39
N SER A 358 -10.71 18.10 12.50
CA SER A 358 -11.57 17.35 11.59
C SER A 358 -10.73 16.50 10.58
N PRO A 359 -11.27 15.38 10.07
CA PRO A 359 -10.58 14.54 9.07
C PRO A 359 -10.22 15.25 7.77
N PHE A 360 -10.84 16.40 7.48
CA PHE A 360 -10.55 17.22 6.30
C PHE A 360 -9.36 18.17 6.48
N VAL A 361 -8.96 18.42 7.74
CA VAL A 361 -7.87 19.31 8.14
C VAL A 361 -6.67 18.52 8.62
N THR A 362 -6.88 17.62 9.57
CA THR A 362 -5.94 16.73 10.25
C THR A 362 -4.80 17.43 11.01
N SER A 363 -4.20 16.69 11.92
CA SER A 363 -3.02 17.13 12.68
C SER A 363 -1.76 16.34 12.33
N GLY A 364 -1.79 15.59 11.25
CA GLY A 364 -0.63 14.80 10.81
C GLY A 364 -0.40 14.83 9.32
N VAL A 365 0.82 14.43 8.95
CA VAL A 365 1.23 14.16 7.57
C VAL A 365 1.90 12.79 7.53
N ARG A 366 1.40 11.92 6.63
CA ARG A 366 1.97 10.60 6.40
C ARG A 366 3.03 10.68 5.31
N ILE A 367 4.20 10.08 5.58
CA ILE A 367 5.36 10.09 4.70
C ILE A 367 5.87 8.67 4.53
N GLY A 368 6.23 8.27 3.32
CA GLY A 368 6.78 6.95 3.01
C GLY A 368 7.97 7.02 2.07
N THR A 369 8.81 5.99 2.09
CA THR A 369 10.09 6.00 1.37
C THR A 369 10.17 4.98 0.23
N ALA A 370 9.10 4.24 -0.09
CA ALA A 370 9.14 3.19 -1.11
C ALA A 370 9.48 3.75 -2.51
N ALA A 371 8.78 4.80 -2.95
CA ALA A 371 8.98 5.39 -4.28
C ALA A 371 10.36 6.04 -4.45
N VAL A 372 10.80 6.84 -3.48
CA VAL A 372 12.13 7.47 -3.52
C VAL A 372 13.27 6.44 -3.43
N THR A 373 13.07 5.33 -2.71
CA THR A 373 14.03 4.21 -2.70
C THR A 373 14.09 3.50 -4.05
N THR A 374 12.96 3.28 -4.70
CA THR A 374 12.92 2.75 -6.08
C THR A 374 13.66 3.69 -7.04
N ARG A 375 13.52 5.00 -6.86
CA ARG A 375 14.22 6.01 -7.64
C ARG A 375 15.74 5.99 -7.44
N GLY A 376 16.24 5.45 -6.32
CA GLY A 376 17.65 5.27 -6.03
C GLY A 376 18.21 6.12 -4.91
N LEU A 377 17.38 6.91 -4.21
CA LEU A 377 17.79 7.74 -3.09
C LEU A 377 18.32 6.89 -1.92
N ASN A 378 19.21 7.47 -1.13
CA ASN A 378 19.89 6.86 0.01
C ASN A 378 19.64 7.62 1.32
N GLU A 379 20.26 7.16 2.42
CA GLU A 379 20.09 7.73 3.76
C GLU A 379 20.58 9.19 3.87
N GLU A 380 21.61 9.59 3.11
CA GLU A 380 22.09 10.98 3.09
C GLU A 380 21.06 11.91 2.43
N ASP A 381 20.40 11.44 1.36
CA ASP A 381 19.32 12.17 0.71
C ASP A 381 18.12 12.31 1.66
N MET A 382 17.87 11.30 2.52
CA MET A 382 16.79 11.35 3.53
C MET A 382 17.03 12.43 4.59
N ASP A 383 18.27 12.65 5.04
CA ASP A 383 18.57 13.74 5.98
C ASP A 383 18.36 15.13 5.34
N LYS A 384 18.68 15.29 4.05
CA LYS A 384 18.36 16.52 3.30
C LYS A 384 16.85 16.72 3.15
N ILE A 385 16.11 15.67 2.86
CA ILE A 385 14.64 15.73 2.77
C ILE A 385 14.04 16.11 4.13
N ALA A 386 14.57 15.57 5.24
CA ALA A 386 14.17 15.97 6.58
C ALA A 386 14.44 17.47 6.86
N GLU A 387 15.57 18.00 6.38
CA GLU A 387 15.85 19.45 6.43
C GLU A 387 14.79 20.23 5.66
N TYR A 388 14.49 19.84 4.42
CA TYR A 388 13.53 20.55 3.58
C TYR A 388 12.13 20.55 4.16
N ILE A 389 11.65 19.41 4.65
CA ILE A 389 10.33 19.31 5.31
C ILE A 389 10.28 20.23 6.54
N THR A 390 11.35 20.27 7.34
CA THR A 390 11.42 21.12 8.54
C THR A 390 11.46 22.61 8.18
N LEU A 391 12.19 22.99 7.13
CA LEU A 391 12.20 24.37 6.63
C LEU A 391 10.82 24.83 6.15
N VAL A 392 10.13 23.99 5.37
CA VAL A 392 8.77 24.27 4.88
C VAL A 392 7.78 24.37 6.03
N LEU A 393 7.90 23.54 7.06
CA LEU A 393 7.04 23.61 8.24
C LEU A 393 7.23 24.94 8.99
N ASN A 394 8.47 25.35 9.24
CA ASN A 394 8.80 26.44 10.17
C ASN A 394 8.90 27.82 9.49
N ASP A 395 9.31 27.89 8.22
CA ASP A 395 9.56 29.14 7.51
C ASP A 395 9.31 29.00 5.99
N TYR A 396 8.09 28.66 5.64
CA TYR A 396 7.69 28.38 4.26
C TYR A 396 8.01 29.52 3.29
N GLU A 397 7.62 30.76 3.63
CA GLU A 397 7.73 31.89 2.70
C GLU A 397 9.18 32.24 2.32
N ASN A 398 10.11 32.08 3.26
CA ASN A 398 11.53 32.38 2.99
C ASN A 398 12.32 31.16 2.49
N SER A 399 11.80 29.94 2.70
CA SER A 399 12.53 28.70 2.37
C SER A 399 12.10 28.06 1.05
N LYS A 400 10.91 28.33 0.53
CA LYS A 400 10.33 27.62 -0.61
C LYS A 400 11.23 27.55 -1.85
N GLU A 401 11.84 28.64 -2.24
CA GLU A 401 12.70 28.66 -3.44
C GLU A 401 14.00 27.86 -3.22
N LYS A 402 14.59 27.92 -2.01
CA LYS A 402 15.72 27.08 -1.63
C LYS A 402 15.35 25.59 -1.70
N VAL A 403 14.17 25.24 -1.17
CA VAL A 403 13.69 23.85 -1.13
C VAL A 403 13.40 23.34 -2.54
N ARG A 404 12.71 24.11 -3.38
CA ARG A 404 12.46 23.77 -4.78
C ARG A 404 13.75 23.46 -5.54
N ALA A 405 14.74 24.36 -5.44
CA ALA A 405 16.04 24.16 -6.09
C ALA A 405 16.75 22.90 -5.60
N GLY A 406 16.71 22.64 -4.28
CA GLY A 406 17.30 21.44 -3.70
C GLY A 406 16.60 20.14 -4.09
N VAL A 407 15.27 20.15 -4.19
CA VAL A 407 14.47 19.01 -4.69
C VAL A 407 14.80 18.73 -6.16
N GLU A 408 14.88 19.76 -7.00
CA GLU A 408 15.27 19.61 -8.40
C GLU A 408 16.69 19.03 -8.55
N GLU A 409 17.63 19.45 -7.71
CA GLU A 409 19.00 18.90 -7.69
C GLU A 409 18.99 17.41 -7.36
N ILE A 410 18.27 17.00 -6.31
CA ILE A 410 18.10 15.58 -5.95
C ILE A 410 17.45 14.82 -7.11
N CYS A 411 16.38 15.34 -7.69
CA CYS A 411 15.66 14.68 -8.78
C CYS A 411 16.52 14.53 -10.05
N LYS A 412 17.40 15.47 -10.35
CA LYS A 412 18.38 15.37 -11.47
C LYS A 412 19.45 14.30 -11.23
N LYS A 413 19.85 14.09 -9.96
CA LYS A 413 20.80 13.03 -9.59
C LYS A 413 20.22 11.62 -9.80
N TYR A 414 18.91 11.49 -9.71
CA TYR A 414 18.18 10.22 -9.80
C TYR A 414 17.07 10.31 -10.86
N PRO A 415 17.40 10.28 -12.16
CA PRO A 415 16.42 10.42 -13.21
C PRO A 415 15.45 9.23 -13.29
N LEU A 416 14.19 9.49 -13.68
CA LEU A 416 13.16 8.48 -13.85
C LEU A 416 12.94 8.15 -15.33
N TYR A 417 12.98 6.84 -15.66
CA TYR A 417 12.66 6.32 -17.00
C TYR A 417 13.52 6.98 -18.10
N GLU A 418 14.81 7.09 -17.86
CA GLU A 418 15.81 7.58 -18.84
C GLU A 418 16.68 6.45 -19.36
#